data_1f8db0823621c31435725c69e158b528
#
_entry.id   1f8db0823621c31435725c69e158b528
#
_cell.length_a   1.000
_cell.length_b   1.000
_cell.length_c   1.000
_cell.angle_alpha   90.00
_cell.angle_beta   90.00
_cell.angle_gamma   90.00
#
_symmetry.space_group_name_H-M   'P 1'
#
loop_
_entity.id
_entity.type
_entity.pdbx_description
1 polymer ?
#
loop_
_entity_poly.entity_id
_entity_poly.type
_entity_poly.pdbx_seq_one_letter_code
_entity_poly.pdbx_strand_id
1 'polypeptide(L)'
;MDFAVFSKTEMEEMFQTMLEHMPVNMRDLAVREFGSIEEWKKHYLEALSSEEMQKGYAKVVEWYGGKENFLSAANNPVSKEVAESYNKRVEAVLQKLSAKKECDTASFEVKEVVGEYGFVMKQLSQIKSEKELMLAQAQYYRNEKIKPMIDERYGERSFRIFLRAIET
;
A
#
# COMPACT_ATOMS: atom_id res chain seq x y z
N MET A 1 24.38 14.63 8.49
CA MET A 1 23.11 14.92 7.78
C MET A 1 22.05 13.98 8.32
N ASP A 2 21.00 14.55 8.90
CA ASP A 2 19.93 13.76 9.49
C ASP A 2 18.89 13.43 8.38
N PHE A 3 18.78 12.14 8.03
CA PHE A 3 17.81 11.67 7.05
C PHE A 3 16.48 11.24 7.69
N ALA A 4 16.33 11.49 8.99
CA ALA A 4 15.16 11.03 9.72
C ALA A 4 13.90 11.79 9.27
N VAL A 5 12.96 11.07 8.67
CA VAL A 5 11.62 11.59 8.34
C VAL A 5 10.76 11.61 9.60
N PHE A 6 10.90 10.58 10.44
CA PHE A 6 10.10 10.41 11.65
C PHE A 6 10.97 10.50 12.90
N SER A 7 10.42 11.11 13.95
CA SER A 7 11.01 11.07 15.29
C SER A 7 10.82 9.69 15.89
N LYS A 8 11.58 9.40 16.94
CA LYS A 8 11.44 8.16 17.71
C LYS A 8 10.00 7.99 18.25
N THR A 9 9.44 9.06 18.80
CA THR A 9 8.06 9.06 19.32
C THR A 9 7.05 8.74 18.24
N GLU A 10 7.21 9.31 17.05
CA GLU A 10 6.33 9.04 15.90
C GLU A 10 6.41 7.58 15.47
N MET A 11 7.61 7.02 15.42
CA MET A 11 7.80 5.61 15.07
C MET A 11 7.22 4.67 16.13
N GLU A 12 7.32 5.04 17.41
CA GLU A 12 6.72 4.28 18.51
C GLU A 12 5.19 4.28 18.43
N GLU A 13 4.58 5.42 18.07
CA GLU A 13 3.15 5.51 17.86
C GLU A 13 2.69 4.64 16.69
N MET A 14 3.45 4.63 15.60
CA MET A 14 3.16 3.76 14.45
C MET A 14 3.21 2.28 14.85
N PHE A 15 4.19 1.89 15.64
CA PHE A 15 4.29 0.52 16.16
C PHE A 15 3.09 0.17 17.05
N GLN A 16 2.71 1.05 17.94
CA GLN A 16 1.57 0.84 18.84
C GLN A 16 0.25 0.68 18.06
N THR A 17 0.03 1.52 17.05
CA THR A 17 -1.13 1.42 16.18
C THR A 17 -1.16 0.08 15.44
N MET A 18 0.00 -0.37 14.95
CA MET A 18 0.11 -1.68 14.30
C MET A 18 -0.26 -2.81 15.25
N LEU A 19 0.23 -2.77 16.51
CA LEU A 19 -0.11 -3.78 17.52
C LEU A 19 -1.61 -3.86 17.80
N GLU A 20 -2.25 -2.69 17.89
CA GLU A 20 -3.68 -2.61 18.20
C GLU A 20 -4.58 -3.12 17.09
N HIS A 21 -4.13 -3.01 15.84
CA HIS A 21 -4.95 -3.33 14.67
C HIS A 21 -4.62 -4.66 14.01
N MET A 22 -3.54 -5.34 14.43
CA MET A 22 -3.20 -6.63 13.82
C MET A 22 -3.96 -7.79 14.49
N PRO A 23 -4.23 -8.88 13.75
CA PRO A 23 -4.84 -10.07 14.33
C PRO A 23 -3.99 -10.66 15.46
N VAL A 24 -4.66 -11.18 16.50
CA VAL A 24 -4.00 -11.72 17.70
C VAL A 24 -3.04 -12.88 17.33
N ASN A 25 -3.44 -13.75 16.41
CA ASN A 25 -2.59 -14.87 15.98
C ASN A 25 -1.30 -14.41 15.31
N MET A 26 -1.35 -13.32 14.52
CA MET A 26 -0.14 -12.75 13.90
C MET A 26 0.75 -12.07 14.94
N ARG A 27 0.15 -11.38 15.90
CA ARG A 27 0.89 -10.79 17.01
C ARG A 27 1.59 -11.86 17.84
N ASP A 28 0.92 -12.95 18.16
CA ASP A 28 1.49 -14.06 18.92
C ASP A 28 2.66 -14.71 18.18
N LEU A 29 2.56 -14.88 16.87
CA LEU A 29 3.65 -15.40 16.04
C LEU A 29 4.88 -14.47 16.08
N ALA A 30 4.67 -13.18 15.94
CA ALA A 30 5.76 -12.21 16.00
C ALA A 30 6.42 -12.17 17.38
N VAL A 31 5.64 -12.25 18.45
CA VAL A 31 6.17 -12.30 19.83
C VAL A 31 7.02 -13.55 20.02
N ARG A 32 6.60 -14.69 19.49
CA ARG A 32 7.41 -15.92 19.55
C ARG A 32 8.71 -15.80 18.79
N GLU A 33 8.68 -15.20 17.61
CA GLU A 33 9.86 -15.03 16.76
C GLU A 33 10.87 -14.08 17.35
N PHE A 34 10.41 -12.95 17.86
CA PHE A 34 11.30 -11.91 18.44
C PHE A 34 11.59 -12.11 19.93
N GLY A 35 10.81 -12.94 20.63
CA GLY A 35 10.98 -13.22 22.05
C GLY A 35 10.09 -12.43 22.99
N SER A 36 9.78 -11.16 22.65
CA SER A 36 8.89 -10.30 23.43
C SER A 36 8.41 -9.14 22.56
N ILE A 37 7.39 -8.41 23.05
CA ILE A 37 6.93 -7.19 22.39
C ILE A 37 8.04 -6.13 22.40
N GLU A 38 8.80 -6.01 23.49
CA GLU A 38 9.91 -5.05 23.59
C GLU A 38 11.01 -5.34 22.58
N GLU A 39 11.39 -6.61 22.42
CA GLU A 39 12.40 -7.00 21.42
C GLU A 39 11.89 -6.77 20.00
N TRP A 40 10.65 -7.08 19.74
CA TRP A 40 10.01 -6.81 18.45
C TRP A 40 9.99 -5.32 18.14
N LYS A 41 9.58 -4.49 19.10
CA LYS A 41 9.58 -3.03 18.98
C LYS A 41 10.97 -2.50 18.66
N LYS A 42 11.99 -3.01 19.36
CA LYS A 42 13.39 -2.63 19.13
C LYS A 42 13.80 -2.91 17.69
N HIS A 43 13.52 -4.11 17.18
CA HIS A 43 13.82 -4.48 15.80
C HIS A 43 13.05 -3.62 14.80
N TYR A 44 11.78 -3.33 15.07
CA TYR A 44 10.95 -2.46 14.23
C TYR A 44 11.55 -1.05 14.15
N LEU A 45 11.92 -0.46 15.28
CA LEU A 45 12.51 0.88 15.33
C LEU A 45 13.86 0.93 14.62
N GLU A 46 14.69 -0.09 14.80
CA GLU A 46 15.99 -0.19 14.10
C GLU A 46 15.81 -0.28 12.60
N ALA A 47 14.90 -1.14 12.14
CA ALA A 47 14.62 -1.32 10.72
C ALA A 47 14.06 -0.04 10.09
N LEU A 48 13.13 0.61 10.77
CA LEU A 48 12.50 1.83 10.27
C LEU A 48 13.47 3.02 10.26
N SER A 49 14.44 3.01 11.18
CA SER A 49 15.46 4.06 11.28
C SER A 49 16.58 3.96 10.24
N SER A 50 16.63 2.87 9.46
CA SER A 50 17.64 2.71 8.43
C SER A 50 17.52 3.81 7.36
N GLU A 51 18.64 4.20 6.77
CA GLU A 51 18.68 5.22 5.72
C GLU A 51 17.77 4.85 4.55
N GLU A 52 17.79 3.58 4.12
CA GLU A 52 16.97 3.08 3.03
C GLU A 52 15.48 3.25 3.33
N MET A 53 15.04 2.85 4.52
CA MET A 53 13.65 2.98 4.92
C MET A 53 13.21 4.43 5.05
N GLN A 54 14.05 5.28 5.63
CA GLN A 54 13.75 6.70 5.75
C GLN A 54 13.62 7.38 4.39
N LYS A 55 14.48 7.06 3.43
CA LYS A 55 14.38 7.56 2.05
C LYS A 55 13.10 7.09 1.37
N GLY A 56 12.73 5.84 1.56
CA GLY A 56 11.48 5.29 1.03
C GLY A 56 10.26 6.01 1.61
N TYR A 57 10.23 6.21 2.91
CA TYR A 57 9.14 6.94 3.56
C TYR A 57 9.07 8.41 3.20
N ALA A 58 10.19 9.05 2.88
CA ALA A 58 10.18 10.44 2.40
C ALA A 58 9.31 10.58 1.15
N LYS A 59 9.39 9.62 0.21
CA LYS A 59 8.54 9.59 -0.98
C LYS A 59 7.08 9.32 -0.62
N VAL A 60 6.83 8.36 0.26
CA VAL A 60 5.47 8.00 0.70
C VAL A 60 4.79 9.19 1.36
N VAL A 61 5.52 9.92 2.19
CA VAL A 61 5.01 11.14 2.85
C VAL A 61 4.58 12.19 1.81
N GLU A 62 5.34 12.34 0.72
CA GLU A 62 4.95 13.24 -0.37
C GLU A 62 3.62 12.84 -1.00
N TRP A 63 3.38 11.55 -1.20
CA TRP A 63 2.11 11.05 -1.77
C TRP A 63 0.90 11.41 -0.91
N TYR A 64 1.07 11.51 0.39
CA TYR A 64 0.01 11.90 1.33
C TYR A 64 -0.15 13.42 1.46
N GLY A 65 0.74 14.19 0.83
CA GLY A 65 0.70 15.65 0.91
C GLY A 65 1.39 16.22 2.14
N GLY A 66 2.23 15.43 2.79
CA GLY A 66 3.02 15.84 3.93
C GLY A 66 2.97 14.87 5.10
N LYS A 67 3.88 15.06 6.03
CA LYS A 67 4.07 14.18 7.19
C LYS A 67 2.83 14.11 8.09
N GLU A 68 2.16 15.24 8.34
CA GLU A 68 0.97 15.27 9.18
C GLU A 68 -0.16 14.42 8.61
N ASN A 69 -0.38 14.52 7.29
CA ASN A 69 -1.38 13.72 6.60
C ASN A 69 -1.04 12.24 6.64
N PHE A 70 0.22 11.91 6.42
CA PHE A 70 0.68 10.52 6.48
C PHE A 70 0.47 9.93 7.87
N LEU A 71 0.92 10.62 8.92
CA LEU A 71 0.80 10.13 10.30
C LEU A 71 -0.66 10.01 10.73
N SER A 72 -1.51 10.95 10.31
CA SER A 72 -2.94 10.88 10.58
C SER A 72 -3.55 9.62 9.96
N ALA A 73 -3.22 9.31 8.71
CA ALA A 73 -3.70 8.09 8.05
C ALA A 73 -3.13 6.82 8.69
N ALA A 74 -1.83 6.82 9.00
CA ALA A 74 -1.14 5.66 9.60
C ALA A 74 -1.68 5.33 11.00
N ASN A 75 -2.00 6.35 11.80
CA ASN A 75 -2.47 6.18 13.17
C ASN A 75 -4.00 6.07 13.30
N ASN A 76 -4.72 6.25 12.19
CA ASN A 76 -6.16 6.10 12.13
C ASN A 76 -6.54 5.22 10.92
N PRO A 77 -6.11 3.96 10.89
CA PRO A 77 -6.43 3.08 9.78
C PRO A 77 -7.93 2.82 9.70
N VAL A 78 -8.41 2.50 8.50
CA VAL A 78 -9.80 2.09 8.32
C VAL A 78 -10.08 0.82 9.13
N SER A 79 -11.32 0.64 9.56
CA SER A 79 -11.70 -0.55 10.32
C SER A 79 -11.48 -1.82 9.49
N LYS A 80 -11.30 -2.95 10.16
CA LYS A 80 -11.09 -4.24 9.50
C LYS A 80 -12.22 -4.58 8.52
N GLU A 81 -13.47 -4.35 8.94
CA GLU A 81 -14.64 -4.62 8.10
C GLU A 81 -14.65 -3.74 6.85
N VAL A 82 -14.35 -2.46 7.02
CA VAL A 82 -14.26 -1.51 5.90
C VAL A 82 -13.11 -1.90 4.97
N ALA A 83 -11.94 -2.23 5.52
CA ALA A 83 -10.79 -2.65 4.73
C ALA A 83 -11.10 -3.91 3.91
N GLU A 84 -11.75 -4.90 4.51
CA GLU A 84 -12.15 -6.14 3.81
C GLU A 84 -13.14 -5.84 2.69
N SER A 85 -14.11 -4.96 2.93
CA SER A 85 -15.08 -4.55 1.92
C SER A 85 -14.41 -3.89 0.71
N TYR A 86 -13.50 -2.94 0.95
CA TYR A 86 -12.74 -2.29 -0.13
C TYR A 86 -11.79 -3.26 -0.84
N ASN A 87 -11.17 -4.18 -0.11
CA ASN A 87 -10.31 -5.19 -0.72
C ASN A 87 -11.08 -6.11 -1.68
N LYS A 88 -12.30 -6.49 -1.34
CA LYS A 88 -13.18 -7.25 -2.25
C LYS A 88 -13.51 -6.45 -3.50
N ARG A 89 -13.74 -5.15 -3.37
CA ARG A 89 -14.00 -4.27 -4.52
C ARG A 89 -12.76 -4.12 -5.42
N VAL A 90 -11.58 -3.96 -4.82
CA VAL A 90 -10.30 -3.94 -5.55
C VAL A 90 -10.13 -5.25 -6.33
N GLU A 91 -10.36 -6.38 -5.69
CA GLU A 91 -10.28 -7.69 -6.33
C GLU A 91 -11.21 -7.81 -7.54
N ALA A 92 -12.46 -7.39 -7.38
CA ALA A 92 -13.43 -7.41 -8.47
C ALA A 92 -13.01 -6.50 -9.63
N VAL A 93 -12.46 -5.32 -9.34
CA VAL A 93 -11.97 -4.38 -10.36
C VAL A 93 -10.78 -4.96 -11.11
N LEU A 94 -9.83 -5.56 -10.40
CA LEU A 94 -8.65 -6.19 -11.01
C LEU A 94 -9.05 -7.39 -11.89
N GLN A 95 -10.07 -8.16 -11.50
CA GLN A 95 -10.62 -9.23 -12.35
C GLN A 95 -11.23 -8.67 -13.62
N LYS A 96 -11.98 -7.59 -13.54
CA LYS A 96 -12.52 -6.90 -14.72
C LYS A 96 -11.41 -6.44 -15.67
N LEU A 97 -10.35 -5.84 -15.10
CA LEU A 97 -9.22 -5.35 -15.89
C LEU A 97 -8.46 -6.50 -16.56
N SER A 98 -8.26 -7.62 -15.85
CA SER A 98 -7.59 -8.79 -16.42
C SER A 98 -8.38 -9.41 -17.56
N ALA A 99 -9.72 -9.30 -17.56
CA ALA A 99 -10.58 -9.76 -18.65
C ALA A 99 -10.48 -8.87 -19.91
N LYS A 100 -9.88 -7.69 -19.82
CA LYS A 100 -9.75 -6.73 -20.93
C LYS A 100 -8.34 -6.70 -21.54
N LYS A 101 -7.61 -7.79 -21.48
CA LYS A 101 -6.21 -7.88 -21.98
C LYS A 101 -6.06 -7.55 -23.46
N GLU A 102 -7.06 -7.84 -24.25
CA GLU A 102 -7.05 -7.59 -25.70
C GLU A 102 -7.59 -6.19 -26.05
N CYS A 103 -8.05 -5.42 -25.07
CA CYS A 103 -8.56 -4.08 -25.29
C CYS A 103 -7.41 -3.05 -25.33
N ASP A 104 -7.63 -1.97 -26.08
CA ASP A 104 -6.74 -0.82 -26.03
C ASP A 104 -6.85 -0.15 -24.64
N THR A 105 -5.71 0.08 -24.00
CA THR A 105 -5.67 0.72 -22.68
C THR A 105 -6.16 2.17 -22.69
N ALA A 106 -6.22 2.81 -23.86
CA ALA A 106 -6.80 4.13 -24.04
C ALA A 106 -8.32 4.09 -24.29
N SER A 107 -8.93 2.89 -24.42
CA SER A 107 -10.37 2.76 -24.64
C SER A 107 -11.19 3.25 -23.46
N PHE A 108 -12.41 3.69 -23.73
CA PHE A 108 -13.35 4.13 -22.69
C PHE A 108 -13.60 3.03 -21.64
N GLU A 109 -13.73 1.78 -22.08
CA GLU A 109 -13.99 0.64 -21.21
C GLU A 109 -12.86 0.42 -20.19
N VAL A 110 -11.61 0.50 -20.62
CA VAL A 110 -10.46 0.36 -19.74
C VAL A 110 -10.35 1.56 -18.81
N LYS A 111 -10.55 2.77 -19.31
CA LYS A 111 -10.51 3.99 -18.49
C LYS A 111 -11.59 3.99 -17.40
N GLU A 112 -12.76 3.47 -17.69
CA GLU A 112 -13.84 3.33 -16.71
C GLU A 112 -13.42 2.38 -15.57
N VAL A 113 -12.81 1.25 -15.88
CA VAL A 113 -12.31 0.30 -14.89
C VAL A 113 -11.19 0.92 -14.06
N VAL A 114 -10.25 1.63 -14.67
CA VAL A 114 -9.16 2.34 -13.97
C VAL A 114 -9.73 3.43 -13.05
N GLY A 115 -10.75 4.15 -13.49
CA GLY A 115 -11.43 5.15 -12.66
C GLY A 115 -12.06 4.53 -11.41
N GLU A 116 -12.72 3.40 -11.55
CA GLU A 116 -13.29 2.64 -10.43
C GLU A 116 -12.18 2.17 -9.47
N TYR A 117 -11.08 1.66 -10.02
CA TYR A 117 -9.91 1.27 -9.24
C TYR A 117 -9.35 2.44 -8.44
N GLY A 118 -9.15 3.59 -9.09
CA GLY A 118 -8.66 4.80 -8.44
C GLY A 118 -9.55 5.26 -7.30
N PHE A 119 -10.86 5.23 -7.50
CA PHE A 119 -11.84 5.60 -6.47
C PHE A 119 -11.72 4.69 -5.24
N VAL A 120 -11.70 3.37 -5.44
CA VAL A 120 -11.60 2.40 -4.34
C VAL A 120 -10.27 2.54 -3.60
N MET A 121 -9.17 2.66 -4.33
CA MET A 121 -7.84 2.81 -3.75
C MET A 121 -7.68 4.11 -2.97
N LYS A 122 -8.33 5.19 -3.42
CA LYS A 122 -8.34 6.46 -2.69
C LYS A 122 -8.99 6.32 -1.32
N GLN A 123 -10.10 5.58 -1.24
CA GLN A 123 -10.77 5.32 0.03
C GLN A 123 -9.93 4.43 0.95
N LEU A 124 -9.33 3.39 0.40
CA LEU A 124 -8.54 2.42 1.17
C LEU A 124 -7.21 3.02 1.67
N SER A 125 -6.50 3.75 0.82
CA SER A 125 -5.18 4.32 1.13
C SER A 125 -5.25 5.62 1.89
N GLN A 126 -6.38 6.33 1.83
CA GLN A 126 -6.56 7.67 2.39
C GLN A 126 -5.68 8.75 1.74
N ILE A 127 -5.13 8.47 0.57
CA ILE A 127 -4.41 9.48 -0.24
C ILE A 127 -5.45 10.37 -0.93
N LYS A 128 -5.43 11.66 -0.65
CA LYS A 128 -6.45 12.60 -1.10
C LYS A 128 -6.27 13.09 -2.54
N SER A 129 -5.03 13.13 -3.03
CA SER A 129 -4.71 13.55 -4.38
C SER A 129 -4.75 12.36 -5.33
N GLU A 130 -5.60 12.40 -6.36
CA GLU A 130 -5.67 11.36 -7.38
C GLU A 130 -4.36 11.24 -8.15
N LYS A 131 -3.73 12.38 -8.45
CA LYS A 131 -2.44 12.40 -9.14
C LYS A 131 -1.37 11.64 -8.35
N GLU A 132 -1.23 11.94 -7.08
CA GLU A 132 -0.25 11.28 -6.21
C GLU A 132 -0.57 9.79 -6.04
N LEU A 133 -1.85 9.46 -5.90
CA LEU A 133 -2.29 8.06 -5.82
C LEU A 133 -1.91 7.28 -7.07
N MET A 134 -2.18 7.82 -8.25
CA MET A 134 -1.87 7.14 -9.51
C MET A 134 -0.35 7.00 -9.72
N LEU A 135 0.44 7.98 -9.30
CA LEU A 135 1.89 7.88 -9.33
C LEU A 135 2.40 6.77 -8.40
N ALA A 136 1.83 6.67 -7.21
CA ALA A 136 2.16 5.61 -6.26
C ALA A 136 1.82 4.22 -6.82
N GLN A 137 0.65 4.07 -7.41
CA GLN A 137 0.22 2.81 -8.03
C GLN A 137 1.09 2.43 -9.21
N ALA A 138 1.40 3.38 -10.09
CA ALA A 138 2.30 3.14 -11.22
C ALA A 138 3.68 2.65 -10.75
N GLN A 139 4.22 3.25 -9.70
CA GLN A 139 5.49 2.83 -9.13
C GLN A 139 5.43 1.42 -8.54
N TYR A 140 4.33 1.07 -7.86
CA TYR A 140 4.11 -0.28 -7.36
C TYR A 140 4.12 -1.32 -8.49
N TYR A 141 3.37 -1.05 -9.56
CA TYR A 141 3.27 -1.97 -10.70
C TYR A 141 4.52 -1.99 -11.60
N ARG A 142 5.45 -1.06 -11.44
CA ARG A 142 6.75 -1.11 -12.12
C ARG A 142 7.73 -2.07 -11.44
N ASN A 143 7.42 -2.56 -10.27
CA ASN A 143 8.26 -3.53 -9.58
C ASN A 143 8.05 -4.93 -10.19
N GLU A 144 9.01 -5.38 -10.98
CA GLU A 144 8.94 -6.67 -11.67
C GLU A 144 8.86 -7.88 -10.73
N LYS A 145 9.22 -7.70 -9.47
CA LYS A 145 9.13 -8.77 -8.46
C LYS A 145 7.69 -9.22 -8.20
N ILE A 146 6.71 -8.35 -8.45
CA ILE A 146 5.29 -8.68 -8.27
C ILE A 146 4.66 -9.34 -9.50
N LYS A 147 5.36 -9.30 -10.66
CA LYS A 147 4.83 -9.85 -11.90
C LYS A 147 4.38 -11.31 -11.80
N PRO A 148 5.19 -12.25 -11.30
CA PRO A 148 4.75 -13.63 -11.19
C PRO A 148 3.52 -13.81 -10.31
N MET A 149 3.43 -13.08 -9.22
CA MET A 149 2.30 -13.12 -8.30
C MET A 149 1.01 -12.62 -8.97
N ILE A 150 1.09 -11.53 -9.71
CA ILE A 150 -0.07 -10.96 -10.41
C ILE A 150 -0.52 -11.90 -11.53
N ASP A 151 0.41 -12.41 -12.36
CA ASP A 151 0.08 -13.29 -13.46
C ASP A 151 -0.48 -14.64 -12.98
N GLU A 152 0.00 -15.16 -11.86
CA GLU A 152 -0.52 -16.37 -11.26
C GLU A 152 -1.97 -16.18 -10.76
N ARG A 153 -2.24 -15.06 -10.10
CA ARG A 153 -3.54 -14.78 -9.49
C ARG A 153 -4.63 -14.41 -10.49
N TYR A 154 -4.28 -13.61 -11.51
CA TYR A 154 -5.24 -13.03 -12.46
C TYR A 154 -5.10 -13.57 -13.88
N GLY A 155 -4.13 -14.43 -14.14
CA GLY A 155 -3.85 -15.02 -15.45
C GLY A 155 -2.67 -14.36 -16.16
N GLU A 156 -2.12 -15.04 -17.16
CA GLU A 156 -0.98 -14.58 -17.93
C GLU A 156 -1.20 -13.18 -18.52
N ARG A 157 -0.17 -12.37 -18.53
CA ARG A 157 -0.16 -10.98 -19.05
C ARG A 157 -0.97 -9.99 -18.22
N SER A 158 -1.55 -10.39 -17.07
CA SER A 158 -2.32 -9.47 -16.23
C SER A 158 -1.45 -8.35 -15.64
N PHE A 159 -0.24 -8.66 -15.21
CA PHE A 159 0.71 -7.64 -14.74
C PHE A 159 0.93 -6.54 -15.78
N ARG A 160 1.11 -6.94 -17.04
CA ARG A 160 1.38 -6.01 -18.14
C ARG A 160 0.20 -5.09 -18.42
N ILE A 161 -1.02 -5.63 -18.46
CA ILE A 161 -2.21 -4.80 -18.69
C ILE A 161 -2.49 -3.86 -17.52
N PHE A 162 -2.25 -4.29 -16.28
CA PHE A 162 -2.42 -3.45 -15.10
C PHE A 162 -1.46 -2.25 -15.17
N LEU A 163 -0.19 -2.49 -15.43
CA LEU A 163 0.80 -1.44 -15.55
C LEU A 163 0.45 -0.44 -16.65
N ARG A 164 0.12 -0.92 -17.84
CA ARG A 164 -0.25 -0.06 -18.98
C ARG A 164 -1.50 0.77 -18.69
N ALA A 165 -2.52 0.15 -18.11
CA ALA A 165 -3.79 0.83 -17.80
C ALA A 165 -3.58 1.95 -16.80
N ILE A 166 -2.77 1.73 -15.77
CA ILE A 166 -2.49 2.72 -14.75
C ILE A 166 -1.64 3.86 -15.28
N GLU A 167 -0.68 3.60 -16.18
CA GLU A 167 0.17 4.61 -16.81
C GLU A 167 -0.56 5.46 -17.86
N THR A 168 -1.67 4.99 -18.39
CA THR A 168 -2.48 5.74 -19.37
C THR A 168 -3.44 6.68 -18.67
#